data_889c5a7fb1261d4cfa5b3b0acc72dafe
#
_entry.id   889c5a7fb1261d4cfa5b3b0acc72dafe
#
_cell.length_a   1.000
_cell.length_b   1.000
_cell.length_c   1.000
_cell.angle_alpha   90.00
_cell.angle_beta   90.00
_cell.angle_gamma   90.00
#
_symmetry.space_group_name_H-M   'P 1'
#
loop_
_entity.id
_entity.type
_entity.pdbx_description
1 polymer ?
#
loop_
_entity_poly.entity_id
_entity_poly.type
_entity_poly.pdbx_seq_one_letter_code
_entity_poly.pdbx_strand_id
1 'polypeptide(L)'
;MASLSRSVSSLAVSSRINVVLRIGSRVPRAAHVNRVSGTYTPIGWRFGSSAATPRKEPIVGDAEPPTKLVGNSKVYKSAEDAVADIKSGSTILSSGFGLCGVAETIIQAIAKRGPSEVTNLTAVSNNAGVGDGGLASLVKSGQVTKLIISYLGGNKVLEKKYLTGDIGIELCPQGTLAERIRAGGAGIPAFFTPTGVNTAIMTGDIPVRFGPPAEGSTELSVRESGTPRETREFDGKTYNMERAIKGDVAVLRAWKVDEAGNCRFRYTTQAFGVLVAKAAKMAIVEAEEIVPVGSIHPDDVHLPGIYIDRIVRATAEKGIEARMTRPSESTSTSAESVPAKEKSPALVRRERIAKRASKELHNGMYVNLGVGMPTLAPSFLNPDVKVWIQSENGLLGLGPYPTEDEVDADLINAGKETVTMVPGGATFDSAESFAMIRGGHVDVSILGALQVSANGDLANYMIPGKVVKGMGGAMDLVSNPEQTKIVCLTDHVDKYGKSKIVQECSLPLTGARVVSTIITDLCVFQVDRKNGGLTLTELAEGVTVEDIKAKTNASFTVAKDIKSME
;
A
#
# COMPACT_ATOMS: atom_id res chain seq x y z
N MET A 1 28.99 51.51 32.34
CA MET A 1 28.28 52.38 33.31
C MET A 1 26.91 51.77 33.56
N ALA A 2 26.70 51.43 34.84
CA ALA A 2 25.46 51.18 35.57
C ALA A 2 24.49 50.13 35.02
N SER A 3 24.40 48.86 35.47
CA SER A 3 23.93 48.30 36.77
C SER A 3 22.59 48.87 37.25
N LEU A 4 21.58 48.01 37.27
CA LEU A 4 20.60 47.96 38.35
C LEU A 4 19.93 46.59 38.41
N SER A 5 20.30 45.85 39.44
CA SER A 5 19.68 44.68 40.02
C SER A 5 18.40 45.07 40.77
N ARG A 6 17.35 44.24 40.73
CA ARG A 6 16.44 44.07 41.86
C ARG A 6 15.93 42.64 41.95
N SER A 7 16.31 42.04 43.04
CA SER A 7 15.80 40.81 43.66
C SER A 7 14.40 41.03 44.24
N VAL A 8 13.52 40.07 44.15
CA VAL A 8 12.46 39.81 45.16
C VAL A 8 12.28 38.31 45.36
N SER A 9 12.43 38.00 46.60
CA SER A 9 12.34 36.83 47.42
C SER A 9 11.16 35.89 47.22
N SER A 10 11.49 34.62 47.38
CA SER A 10 10.82 33.41 47.90
C SER A 10 9.53 33.58 48.72
N LEU A 11 8.59 32.68 48.43
CA LEU A 11 7.72 32.07 49.45
C LEU A 11 7.47 30.61 49.07
N ALA A 12 8.07 29.76 49.92
CA ALA A 12 7.83 28.32 49.93
C ALA A 12 6.56 28.00 50.70
N VAL A 13 5.71 27.16 50.15
CA VAL A 13 4.71 26.42 50.92
C VAL A 13 4.86 24.92 50.60
N SER A 14 5.32 24.23 51.62
CA SER A 14 5.46 22.77 51.71
C SER A 14 4.11 22.15 51.99
N SER A 15 3.73 21.15 51.23
CA SER A 15 2.85 20.11 51.74
C SER A 15 3.25 18.75 51.12
N ARG A 16 3.89 17.96 51.97
CA ARG A 16 4.24 16.56 51.71
C ARG A 16 2.99 15.70 51.83
N ILE A 17 2.69 14.95 50.79
CA ILE A 17 1.85 13.74 50.88
C ILE A 17 2.72 12.58 50.41
N ASN A 18 3.15 11.78 51.36
CA ASN A 18 3.80 10.49 51.12
C ASN A 18 2.71 9.46 50.78
N VAL A 19 2.69 8.96 49.56
CA VAL A 19 2.01 7.72 49.24
C VAL A 19 3.07 6.66 48.94
N VAL A 20 3.23 5.73 49.87
CA VAL A 20 4.06 4.55 49.71
C VAL A 20 3.28 3.53 48.91
N LEU A 21 3.59 3.36 47.63
CA LEU A 21 3.12 2.22 46.84
C LEU A 21 4.16 1.11 46.91
N ARG A 22 3.83 0.06 47.66
CA ARG A 22 4.55 -1.21 47.63
C ARG A 22 4.27 -1.92 46.31
N ILE A 23 5.25 -1.99 45.43
CA ILE A 23 5.25 -2.85 44.26
C ILE A 23 5.65 -4.26 44.72
N GLY A 24 4.67 -5.14 44.84
CA GLY A 24 4.89 -6.57 45.04
C GLY A 24 5.10 -7.23 43.68
N SER A 25 6.34 -7.67 43.45
CA SER A 25 6.67 -8.54 42.32
C SER A 25 6.04 -9.92 42.51
N ARG A 26 5.07 -10.29 41.70
CA ARG A 26 4.62 -11.67 41.52
C ARG A 26 4.82 -12.08 40.05
N VAL A 27 5.83 -12.92 39.87
CA VAL A 27 6.03 -13.75 38.69
C VAL A 27 4.97 -14.84 38.69
N PRO A 28 4.16 -15.06 37.66
CA PRO A 28 3.30 -16.24 37.60
C PRO A 28 4.14 -17.46 37.22
N ARG A 29 4.16 -18.46 38.11
CA ARG A 29 4.66 -19.79 37.80
C ARG A 29 3.77 -20.47 36.77
N ALA A 30 4.41 -21.20 35.84
CA ALA A 30 3.78 -22.09 34.90
C ALA A 30 2.78 -23.03 35.57
N ALA A 31 1.52 -22.98 35.11
CA ALA A 31 0.50 -23.93 35.50
C ALA A 31 0.63 -25.19 34.65
N HIS A 32 0.81 -26.34 35.32
CA HIS A 32 0.68 -27.66 34.70
C HIS A 32 -0.75 -27.85 34.16
N VAL A 33 -0.84 -28.08 32.86
CA VAL A 33 -2.10 -28.48 32.22
C VAL A 33 -2.30 -29.97 32.46
N ASN A 34 -3.20 -30.33 33.37
CA ASN A 34 -3.73 -31.70 33.50
C ASN A 34 -4.57 -32.01 32.24
N ARG A 35 -4.18 -33.07 31.52
CA ARG A 35 -5.00 -33.68 30.48
C ARG A 35 -6.24 -34.26 31.12
N VAL A 36 -7.38 -33.60 30.89
CA VAL A 36 -8.69 -34.20 31.09
C VAL A 36 -9.13 -34.77 29.73
N SER A 37 -9.19 -36.10 29.64
CA SER A 37 -9.78 -36.81 28.51
C SER A 37 -11.30 -36.67 28.60
N GLY A 38 -11.83 -35.63 27.99
CA GLY A 38 -13.27 -35.46 27.79
C GLY A 38 -13.61 -35.75 26.34
N THR A 39 -14.47 -36.73 26.12
CA THR A 39 -15.11 -37.01 24.82
C THR A 39 -15.89 -35.78 24.38
N TYR A 40 -15.42 -35.12 23.34
CA TYR A 40 -16.13 -34.01 22.70
C TYR A 40 -17.34 -34.59 21.96
N THR A 41 -18.52 -34.40 22.48
CA THR A 41 -19.77 -34.48 21.70
C THR A 41 -19.87 -33.18 20.89
N PRO A 42 -19.98 -33.24 19.55
CA PRO A 42 -20.19 -32.02 18.78
C PRO A 42 -21.53 -31.43 19.16
N ILE A 43 -21.50 -30.24 19.74
CA ILE A 43 -22.69 -29.40 19.91
C ILE A 43 -23.11 -29.01 18.49
N GLY A 44 -24.11 -29.72 17.98
CA GLY A 44 -24.76 -29.35 16.73
C GLY A 44 -25.41 -27.98 16.89
N TRP A 45 -24.80 -26.95 16.35
CA TRP A 45 -25.45 -25.68 16.14
C TRP A 45 -26.60 -25.91 15.17
N ARG A 46 -27.82 -26.14 15.69
CA ARG A 46 -29.01 -25.95 14.89
C ARG A 46 -29.10 -24.45 14.63
N PHE A 47 -28.72 -24.05 13.44
CA PHE A 47 -29.18 -22.78 12.89
C PHE A 47 -30.68 -22.86 12.78
N GLY A 48 -31.38 -22.47 13.84
CA GLY A 48 -32.77 -22.12 13.72
C GLY A 48 -32.82 -21.04 12.64
N SER A 49 -33.62 -21.23 11.62
CA SER A 49 -34.03 -20.18 10.72
C SER A 49 -34.89 -19.20 11.55
N SER A 50 -34.26 -18.35 12.37
CA SER A 50 -34.90 -17.13 12.76
C SER A 50 -35.00 -16.34 11.47
N ALA A 51 -36.23 -16.23 10.94
CA ALA A 51 -36.50 -15.23 9.93
C ALA A 51 -35.85 -13.94 10.43
N ALA A 52 -34.83 -13.44 9.69
CA ALA A 52 -34.15 -12.20 10.01
C ALA A 52 -35.29 -11.18 10.22
N THR A 53 -35.38 -10.62 11.41
CA THR A 53 -36.33 -9.53 11.69
C THR A 53 -36.08 -8.52 10.58
N PRO A 54 -37.09 -8.16 9.75
CA PRO A 54 -36.82 -7.21 8.66
C PRO A 54 -36.17 -6.00 9.29
N ARG A 55 -35.00 -5.60 8.75
CA ARG A 55 -34.32 -4.38 9.16
C ARG A 55 -35.37 -3.30 9.15
N LYS A 56 -35.67 -2.70 10.31
CA LYS A 56 -36.50 -1.51 10.32
C LYS A 56 -35.79 -0.54 9.39
N GLU A 57 -36.49 -0.13 8.34
CA GLU A 57 -35.99 0.94 7.50
C GLU A 57 -35.54 2.11 8.37
N PRO A 58 -34.43 2.79 8.07
CA PRO A 58 -33.99 3.92 8.86
C PRO A 58 -35.16 4.89 8.96
N ILE A 59 -35.34 5.52 10.14
CA ILE A 59 -36.33 6.58 10.34
C ILE A 59 -35.83 7.79 9.52
N VAL A 60 -35.99 7.71 8.21
CA VAL A 60 -35.84 8.85 7.31
C VAL A 60 -37.21 9.52 7.37
N GLY A 61 -37.28 10.67 8.03
CA GLY A 61 -38.55 11.42 8.12
C GLY A 61 -39.03 11.88 6.74
N ASP A 62 -40.30 12.20 6.63
CA ASP A 62 -40.94 12.71 5.41
C ASP A 62 -40.49 14.17 5.03
N ALA A 63 -39.50 14.72 5.74
CA ALA A 63 -38.98 16.05 5.46
C ALA A 63 -38.27 16.12 4.12
N GLU A 64 -38.54 17.14 3.32
CA GLU A 64 -37.79 17.37 2.10
C GLU A 64 -36.29 17.59 2.41
N PRO A 65 -35.39 16.96 1.61
CA PRO A 65 -33.95 17.15 1.81
C PRO A 65 -33.56 18.62 1.64
N PRO A 66 -32.64 19.14 2.46
CA PRO A 66 -32.24 20.56 2.41
C PRO A 66 -31.43 20.96 1.16
N THR A 67 -31.25 20.07 0.21
CA THR A 67 -30.52 20.30 -1.04
C THR A 67 -31.08 21.42 -1.89
N LYS A 68 -32.42 21.65 -1.82
CA LYS A 68 -33.04 22.80 -2.48
C LYS A 68 -32.71 24.16 -1.82
N LEU A 69 -32.20 24.14 -0.58
CA LEU A 69 -31.89 25.34 0.19
C LEU A 69 -30.48 25.90 -0.12
N VAL A 70 -29.62 25.14 -0.81
CA VAL A 70 -28.21 25.50 -1.03
C VAL A 70 -27.96 26.08 -2.43
N GLY A 71 -29.01 26.39 -3.21
CA GLY A 71 -28.85 27.07 -4.50
C GLY A 71 -28.71 26.12 -5.68
N ASN A 72 -27.60 26.14 -6.41
CA ASN A 72 -27.46 25.44 -7.69
C ASN A 72 -27.28 23.93 -7.52
N SER A 73 -27.83 23.15 -8.47
CA SER A 73 -27.58 21.72 -8.59
C SER A 73 -26.07 21.45 -8.68
N LYS A 74 -25.60 20.42 -7.96
CA LYS A 74 -24.21 19.93 -8.09
C LYS A 74 -23.97 19.16 -9.37
N VAL A 75 -25.04 18.73 -10.06
CA VAL A 75 -24.96 17.93 -11.29
C VAL A 75 -24.68 18.85 -12.48
N TYR A 76 -23.55 18.61 -13.13
CA TYR A 76 -23.11 19.31 -14.34
C TYR A 76 -23.55 18.57 -15.59
N LYS A 77 -23.78 19.31 -16.67
CA LYS A 77 -24.23 18.75 -17.94
C LYS A 77 -23.14 17.92 -18.63
N SER A 78 -21.88 18.34 -18.47
CA SER A 78 -20.74 17.66 -19.09
C SER A 78 -19.51 17.73 -18.16
N ALA A 79 -18.54 16.87 -18.41
CA ALA A 79 -17.25 16.90 -17.72
C ALA A 79 -16.45 18.16 -18.12
N GLU A 80 -16.59 18.60 -19.38
CA GLU A 80 -15.96 19.83 -19.89
C GLU A 80 -16.43 21.07 -19.11
N ASP A 81 -17.73 21.20 -18.84
CA ASP A 81 -18.28 22.27 -18.02
C ASP A 81 -17.76 22.21 -16.59
N ALA A 82 -17.65 20.99 -16.05
CA ALA A 82 -17.22 20.79 -14.68
C ALA A 82 -15.73 21.09 -14.44
N VAL A 83 -14.89 21.08 -15.49
CA VAL A 83 -13.44 21.34 -15.39
C VAL A 83 -13.02 22.68 -15.99
N ALA A 84 -13.97 23.49 -16.52
CA ALA A 84 -13.68 24.68 -17.31
C ALA A 84 -12.86 25.75 -16.58
N ASP A 85 -13.02 25.86 -15.25
CA ASP A 85 -12.36 26.87 -14.40
C ASP A 85 -11.08 26.36 -13.69
N ILE A 86 -10.65 25.13 -13.97
CA ILE A 86 -9.36 24.62 -13.47
C ILE A 86 -8.23 25.46 -14.09
N LYS A 87 -7.36 26.00 -13.24
CA LYS A 87 -6.30 26.95 -13.63
C LYS A 87 -4.95 26.26 -13.77
N SER A 88 -4.09 26.83 -14.61
CA SER A 88 -2.68 26.47 -14.65
C SER A 88 -2.02 26.62 -13.25
N GLY A 89 -1.11 25.73 -12.91
CA GLY A 89 -0.45 25.69 -11.60
C GLY A 89 -1.27 25.01 -10.50
N SER A 90 -2.50 24.56 -10.77
CA SER A 90 -3.33 23.86 -9.78
C SER A 90 -2.72 22.53 -9.35
N THR A 91 -2.94 22.16 -8.08
CA THR A 91 -2.65 20.83 -7.54
C THR A 91 -3.90 19.95 -7.66
N ILE A 92 -3.81 18.89 -8.45
CA ILE A 92 -4.89 17.92 -8.68
C ILE A 92 -4.63 16.68 -7.83
N LEU A 93 -5.59 16.32 -6.98
CA LEU A 93 -5.62 15.06 -6.25
C LEU A 93 -6.48 14.07 -7.04
N SER A 94 -5.88 12.99 -7.54
CA SER A 94 -6.59 11.99 -8.35
C SER A 94 -6.80 10.69 -7.58
N SER A 95 -8.04 10.20 -7.59
CA SER A 95 -8.39 8.89 -7.07
C SER A 95 -7.82 7.77 -7.93
N GLY A 96 -7.98 6.55 -7.46
CA GLY A 96 -7.65 5.31 -8.15
C GLY A 96 -6.45 4.59 -7.54
N PHE A 97 -6.38 3.30 -7.90
CA PHE A 97 -5.24 2.43 -7.65
C PHE A 97 -4.96 1.67 -8.96
N GLY A 98 -3.86 1.95 -9.63
CA GLY A 98 -3.73 1.59 -11.03
C GLY A 98 -4.79 2.31 -11.86
N LEU A 99 -5.56 1.58 -12.67
CA LEU A 99 -6.70 2.10 -13.42
C LEU A 99 -8.04 1.91 -12.68
N CYS A 100 -8.08 1.13 -11.59
CA CYS A 100 -9.28 0.90 -10.79
C CYS A 100 -9.68 2.16 -10.01
N GLY A 101 -10.91 2.64 -10.17
CA GLY A 101 -11.43 3.83 -9.48
C GLY A 101 -10.87 5.17 -9.97
N VAL A 102 -10.26 5.21 -11.15
CA VAL A 102 -9.76 6.44 -11.79
C VAL A 102 -10.91 7.21 -12.41
N ALA A 103 -10.90 8.54 -12.26
CA ALA A 103 -11.88 9.47 -12.85
C ALA A 103 -11.53 9.77 -14.31
N GLU A 104 -11.63 8.76 -15.18
CA GLU A 104 -11.15 8.82 -16.56
C GLU A 104 -11.89 9.86 -17.40
N THR A 105 -13.22 9.98 -17.23
CA THR A 105 -14.03 10.98 -17.94
C THR A 105 -13.58 12.40 -17.63
N ILE A 106 -13.33 12.70 -16.36
CA ILE A 106 -12.87 14.02 -15.91
C ILE A 106 -11.44 14.28 -16.38
N ILE A 107 -10.54 13.30 -16.27
CA ILE A 107 -9.15 13.42 -16.70
C ILE A 107 -9.07 13.70 -18.20
N GLN A 108 -9.88 13.00 -19.03
CA GLN A 108 -9.96 13.25 -20.45
C GLN A 108 -10.48 14.65 -20.78
N ALA A 109 -11.47 15.17 -20.03
CA ALA A 109 -11.95 16.54 -20.18
C ALA A 109 -10.86 17.58 -19.88
N ILE A 110 -10.03 17.36 -18.85
CA ILE A 110 -8.86 18.22 -18.56
C ILE A 110 -7.83 18.10 -19.69
N ALA A 111 -7.57 16.89 -20.20
CA ALA A 111 -6.62 16.66 -21.28
C ALA A 111 -7.03 17.37 -22.59
N LYS A 112 -8.32 17.38 -22.93
CA LYS A 112 -8.86 18.07 -24.11
C LYS A 112 -8.57 19.58 -24.13
N ARG A 113 -8.45 20.23 -22.96
CA ARG A 113 -8.11 21.65 -22.87
C ARG A 113 -6.69 21.95 -23.36
N GLY A 114 -5.82 20.95 -23.33
CA GLY A 114 -4.45 21.05 -23.81
C GLY A 114 -3.53 21.94 -22.95
N PRO A 115 -2.21 21.88 -23.20
CA PRO A 115 -1.21 22.62 -22.41
C PRO A 115 -1.22 24.14 -22.67
N SER A 116 -1.86 24.61 -23.74
CA SER A 116 -2.03 26.05 -24.01
C SER A 116 -3.03 26.73 -23.06
N GLU A 117 -4.02 25.99 -22.55
CA GLU A 117 -5.03 26.52 -21.64
C GLU A 117 -4.73 26.14 -20.17
N VAL A 118 -4.29 24.89 -19.93
CA VAL A 118 -4.05 24.38 -18.59
C VAL A 118 -2.71 23.66 -18.56
N THR A 119 -1.75 24.24 -17.88
CA THR A 119 -0.38 23.73 -17.78
C THR A 119 0.19 23.90 -16.37
N ASN A 120 1.40 23.41 -16.16
CA ASN A 120 2.13 23.49 -14.88
C ASN A 120 1.35 22.88 -13.71
N LEU A 121 0.59 21.81 -13.98
CA LEU A 121 -0.15 21.09 -12.95
C LEU A 121 0.79 20.25 -12.09
N THR A 122 0.51 20.23 -10.79
CA THR A 122 1.03 19.20 -9.88
C THR A 122 -0.06 18.15 -9.68
N ALA A 123 0.24 16.88 -9.95
CA ALA A 123 -0.73 15.82 -9.70
C ALA A 123 -0.28 14.90 -8.55
N VAL A 124 -1.22 14.54 -7.69
CA VAL A 124 -1.03 13.66 -6.53
C VAL A 124 -1.91 12.43 -6.72
N SER A 125 -1.32 11.26 -6.75
CA SER A 125 -2.05 10.00 -6.94
C SER A 125 -1.20 8.81 -6.47
N ASN A 126 -1.79 7.63 -6.39
CA ASN A 126 -1.07 6.38 -6.20
C ASN A 126 0.02 6.18 -7.27
N ASN A 127 -0.36 6.32 -8.54
CA ASN A 127 0.51 6.28 -9.72
C ASN A 127 0.02 7.25 -10.81
N ALA A 128 0.73 7.30 -11.93
CA ALA A 128 0.39 8.17 -13.07
C ALA A 128 -0.38 7.46 -14.18
N GLY A 129 -0.95 6.28 -13.93
CA GLY A 129 -1.62 5.49 -14.96
C GLY A 129 -0.66 4.76 -15.90
N VAL A 130 -1.22 4.02 -16.85
CA VAL A 130 -0.50 3.19 -17.83
C VAL A 130 -1.08 3.40 -19.22
N GLY A 131 -0.24 3.37 -20.23
CA GLY A 131 -0.67 3.60 -21.62
C GLY A 131 -1.18 5.03 -21.81
N ASP A 132 -2.47 5.18 -22.09
CA ASP A 132 -3.18 6.44 -22.21
C ASP A 132 -4.19 6.66 -21.07
N GLY A 133 -4.33 5.68 -20.16
CA GLY A 133 -5.30 5.72 -19.07
C GLY A 133 -4.82 6.49 -17.87
N GLY A 134 -5.75 7.11 -17.15
CA GLY A 134 -5.50 7.92 -15.98
C GLY A 134 -4.66 9.16 -16.27
N LEU A 135 -3.82 9.57 -15.32
CA LEU A 135 -2.96 10.76 -15.44
C LEU A 135 -1.92 10.67 -16.56
N ALA A 136 -1.73 9.48 -17.19
CA ALA A 136 -0.75 9.30 -18.27
C ALA A 136 -1.03 10.23 -19.46
N SER A 137 -2.30 10.52 -19.77
CA SER A 137 -2.69 11.47 -20.81
C SER A 137 -2.17 12.89 -20.51
N LEU A 138 -2.31 13.37 -19.27
CA LEU A 138 -1.84 14.69 -18.83
C LEU A 138 -0.30 14.78 -18.75
N VAL A 139 0.36 13.66 -18.44
CA VAL A 139 1.84 13.56 -18.49
C VAL A 139 2.34 13.60 -19.94
N LYS A 140 1.67 12.90 -20.86
CA LYS A 140 2.04 12.90 -22.27
C LYS A 140 1.87 14.28 -22.91
N SER A 141 0.77 14.96 -22.65
CA SER A 141 0.48 16.30 -23.18
C SER A 141 1.41 17.38 -22.62
N GLY A 142 2.11 17.11 -21.49
CA GLY A 142 2.95 18.09 -20.80
C GLY A 142 2.18 19.05 -19.90
N GLN A 143 0.89 18.82 -19.67
CA GLN A 143 0.07 19.62 -18.73
C GLN A 143 0.54 19.42 -17.28
N VAL A 144 0.96 18.20 -16.90
CA VAL A 144 1.54 17.88 -15.58
C VAL A 144 3.05 18.02 -15.64
N THR A 145 3.62 18.84 -14.76
CA THR A 145 5.08 19.10 -14.65
C THR A 145 5.69 18.58 -13.35
N LYS A 146 4.86 18.24 -12.36
CA LYS A 146 5.27 17.59 -11.10
C LYS A 146 4.25 16.53 -10.69
N LEU A 147 4.76 15.42 -10.17
CA LEU A 147 3.97 14.35 -9.58
C LEU A 147 4.38 14.13 -8.13
N ILE A 148 3.41 13.80 -7.27
CA ILE A 148 3.64 13.20 -5.95
C ILE A 148 2.96 11.83 -5.99
N ILE A 149 3.76 10.77 -6.09
CA ILE A 149 3.27 9.40 -6.32
C ILE A 149 4.08 8.40 -5.51
N SER A 150 3.53 7.21 -5.30
CA SER A 150 4.27 6.13 -4.63
C SER A 150 4.93 5.15 -5.62
N TYR A 151 4.45 5.09 -6.85
CA TYR A 151 4.83 4.06 -7.81
C TYR A 151 4.75 4.57 -9.26
N LEU A 152 5.86 4.44 -10.02
CA LEU A 152 5.90 4.78 -11.45
C LEU A 152 5.32 3.65 -12.31
N GLY A 153 5.43 2.41 -11.83
CA GLY A 153 4.92 1.23 -12.49
C GLY A 153 5.61 0.88 -13.80
N GLY A 154 4.78 0.48 -14.78
CA GLY A 154 5.19 0.18 -16.15
C GLY A 154 5.18 1.37 -17.09
N ASN A 155 4.95 2.60 -16.60
CA ASN A 155 4.85 3.80 -17.43
C ASN A 155 6.24 4.26 -17.94
N LYS A 156 6.63 3.73 -19.09
CA LYS A 156 7.94 4.00 -19.72
C LYS A 156 8.11 5.47 -20.15
N VAL A 157 7.02 6.13 -20.51
CA VAL A 157 7.05 7.56 -20.87
C VAL A 157 7.39 8.39 -19.65
N LEU A 158 6.76 8.11 -18.50
CA LEU A 158 7.04 8.78 -17.25
C LEU A 158 8.46 8.50 -16.75
N GLU A 159 8.91 7.23 -16.78
CA GLU A 159 10.26 6.85 -16.39
C GLU A 159 11.30 7.64 -17.20
N LYS A 160 11.12 7.73 -18.54
CA LYS A 160 11.99 8.52 -19.41
C LYS A 160 11.97 10.00 -19.06
N LYS A 161 10.79 10.63 -18.95
CA LYS A 161 10.65 12.06 -18.61
C LYS A 161 11.28 12.40 -17.26
N TYR A 162 11.19 11.50 -16.28
CA TYR A 162 11.83 11.68 -14.98
C TYR A 162 13.36 11.63 -15.09
N LEU A 163 13.90 10.63 -15.77
CA LEU A 163 15.35 10.48 -15.95
C LEU A 163 15.96 11.60 -16.82
N THR A 164 15.19 12.21 -17.74
CA THR A 164 15.63 13.38 -18.52
C THR A 164 15.41 14.72 -17.80
N GLY A 165 14.75 14.72 -16.64
CA GLY A 165 14.46 15.94 -15.89
C GLY A 165 13.27 16.77 -16.42
N ASP A 166 12.54 16.26 -17.42
CA ASP A 166 11.38 16.94 -17.99
C ASP A 166 10.21 17.04 -17.01
N ILE A 167 10.12 16.12 -16.05
CA ILE A 167 9.09 16.10 -15.01
C ILE A 167 9.74 15.92 -13.62
N GLY A 168 9.20 16.59 -12.61
CA GLY A 168 9.55 16.35 -11.21
C GLY A 168 8.71 15.22 -10.62
N ILE A 169 9.32 14.32 -9.85
CA ILE A 169 8.60 13.26 -9.13
C ILE A 169 9.06 13.23 -7.68
N GLU A 170 8.15 13.59 -6.77
CA GLU A 170 8.30 13.32 -5.35
C GLU A 170 7.77 11.90 -5.08
N LEU A 171 8.70 10.97 -4.82
CA LEU A 171 8.33 9.63 -4.39
C LEU A 171 7.96 9.63 -2.91
N CYS A 172 6.78 9.09 -2.60
CA CYS A 172 6.24 9.00 -1.25
C CYS A 172 5.78 7.58 -0.97
N PRO A 173 6.13 6.96 0.18
CA PRO A 173 5.58 5.66 0.56
C PRO A 173 4.04 5.70 0.53
N GLN A 174 3.42 4.64 0.06
CA GLN A 174 2.00 4.69 -0.31
C GLN A 174 1.07 4.90 0.88
N GLY A 175 1.34 4.25 2.02
CA GLY A 175 0.59 4.50 3.25
C GLY A 175 0.84 5.91 3.80
N THR A 176 2.06 6.41 3.67
CA THR A 176 2.38 7.80 4.00
C THR A 176 1.63 8.77 3.09
N LEU A 177 1.55 8.50 1.77
CA LEU A 177 0.77 9.31 0.83
C LEU A 177 -0.72 9.35 1.21
N ALA A 178 -1.30 8.19 1.51
CA ALA A 178 -2.69 8.10 1.95
C ALA A 178 -2.94 8.91 3.24
N GLU A 179 -2.06 8.79 4.22
CA GLU A 179 -2.18 9.51 5.49
C GLU A 179 -1.93 11.02 5.34
N ARG A 180 -1.00 11.45 4.49
CA ARG A 180 -0.77 12.87 4.17
C ARG A 180 -2.02 13.51 3.57
N ILE A 181 -2.71 12.81 2.66
CA ILE A 181 -3.98 13.27 2.08
C ILE A 181 -5.08 13.26 3.13
N ARG A 182 -5.22 12.17 3.92
CA ARG A 182 -6.20 12.08 5.02
C ARG A 182 -6.03 13.22 6.03
N ALA A 183 -4.80 13.47 6.46
CA ALA A 183 -4.47 14.56 7.38
C ALA A 183 -4.84 15.93 6.80
N GLY A 184 -4.58 16.16 5.50
CA GLY A 184 -4.97 17.38 4.79
C GLY A 184 -6.47 17.63 4.83
N GLY A 185 -7.27 16.59 4.58
CA GLY A 185 -8.73 16.64 4.64
C GLY A 185 -9.28 16.81 6.06
N ALA A 186 -8.55 16.37 7.08
CA ALA A 186 -8.94 16.46 8.49
C ALA A 186 -8.46 17.75 9.18
N GLY A 187 -7.76 18.65 8.46
CA GLY A 187 -7.21 19.88 9.06
C GLY A 187 -5.96 19.64 9.92
N ILE A 188 -5.34 18.47 9.84
CA ILE A 188 -4.11 18.11 10.56
C ILE A 188 -2.91 18.52 9.69
N PRO A 189 -2.02 19.43 10.17
CA PRO A 189 -0.95 19.98 9.33
C PRO A 189 0.20 19.01 9.09
N ALA A 190 0.45 18.08 10.02
CA ALA A 190 1.53 17.10 9.98
C ALA A 190 1.25 15.97 10.97
N PHE A 191 1.92 14.83 10.78
CA PHE A 191 1.87 13.67 11.69
C PHE A 191 3.23 12.98 11.72
N PHE A 192 3.45 12.09 12.70
CA PHE A 192 4.64 11.28 12.83
C PHE A 192 4.36 9.84 12.38
N THR A 193 5.30 9.24 11.63
CA THR A 193 5.19 7.86 11.13
C THR A 193 6.54 7.12 11.23
N PRO A 194 6.54 5.82 11.53
CA PRO A 194 7.76 5.02 11.51
C PRO A 194 8.23 4.70 10.08
N THR A 195 7.38 4.91 9.07
CA THR A 195 7.66 4.59 7.67
C THR A 195 8.83 5.40 7.13
N GLY A 196 9.79 4.73 6.49
CA GLY A 196 10.94 5.37 5.85
C GLY A 196 12.02 5.89 6.81
N VAL A 197 11.95 5.60 8.11
CA VAL A 197 13.02 5.91 9.07
C VAL A 197 14.29 5.15 8.67
N ASN A 198 15.44 5.83 8.77
CA ASN A 198 16.76 5.33 8.34
C ASN A 198 16.83 4.92 6.85
N THR A 199 16.07 5.59 6.00
CA THR A 199 16.12 5.43 4.53
C THR A 199 16.30 6.79 3.85
N ALA A 200 16.47 6.78 2.54
CA ALA A 200 16.58 8.00 1.73
C ALA A 200 15.32 8.91 1.77
N ILE A 201 14.18 8.44 2.28
CA ILE A 201 13.02 9.28 2.58
C ILE A 201 13.32 10.22 3.75
N MET A 202 13.94 9.70 4.82
CA MET A 202 14.28 10.50 6.00
C MET A 202 15.30 11.58 5.68
N THR A 203 16.32 11.24 4.90
CA THR A 203 17.42 12.16 4.56
C THR A 203 17.12 13.09 3.37
N GLY A 204 16.06 12.79 2.60
CA GLY A 204 15.70 13.58 1.42
C GLY A 204 16.59 13.30 0.20
N ASP A 205 17.32 12.20 0.18
CA ASP A 205 18.30 11.87 -0.88
C ASP A 205 17.67 11.31 -2.16
N ILE A 206 16.34 11.13 -2.21
CA ILE A 206 15.67 10.73 -3.44
C ILE A 206 15.50 11.97 -4.31
N PRO A 207 16.10 12.02 -5.52
CA PRO A 207 15.93 13.15 -6.41
C PRO A 207 14.47 13.38 -6.79
N VAL A 208 13.99 14.60 -6.66
CA VAL A 208 12.68 15.01 -7.18
C VAL A 208 12.78 15.35 -8.67
N ARG A 209 13.88 15.97 -9.10
CA ARG A 209 14.11 16.28 -10.52
C ARG A 209 15.58 16.11 -10.86
N PHE A 210 15.82 15.36 -11.91
CA PHE A 210 17.17 15.25 -12.49
C PHE A 210 17.50 16.44 -13.38
N GLY A 211 18.80 16.67 -13.58
CA GLY A 211 19.38 17.57 -14.56
C GLY A 211 20.28 16.81 -15.51
N PRO A 212 20.82 17.48 -16.53
CA PRO A 212 21.78 16.87 -17.43
C PRO A 212 23.04 16.42 -16.65
N PRO A 213 23.77 15.43 -17.14
CA PRO A 213 25.07 15.07 -16.57
C PRO A 213 26.01 16.27 -16.53
N ALA A 214 26.86 16.34 -15.50
CA ALA A 214 27.94 17.31 -15.47
C ALA A 214 28.91 17.02 -16.62
N GLU A 215 29.66 18.04 -17.04
CA GLU A 215 30.67 17.91 -18.13
C GLU A 215 31.67 16.80 -17.81
N GLY A 216 31.83 15.84 -18.73
CA GLY A 216 32.69 14.67 -18.56
C GLY A 216 32.11 13.53 -17.69
N SER A 217 30.89 13.64 -17.20
CA SER A 217 30.19 12.59 -16.41
C SER A 217 29.10 11.92 -17.24
N THR A 218 28.85 10.64 -16.95
CA THR A 218 27.63 9.91 -17.41
C THR A 218 26.53 9.86 -16.37
N GLU A 219 26.80 10.35 -15.15
CA GLU A 219 25.83 10.37 -14.06
C GLU A 219 24.95 11.61 -14.15
N LEU A 220 23.65 11.43 -13.99
CA LEU A 220 22.66 12.52 -13.96
C LEU A 220 22.94 13.44 -12.78
N SER A 221 22.91 14.75 -13.01
CA SER A 221 22.93 15.71 -11.91
C SER A 221 21.56 15.74 -11.20
N VAL A 222 21.52 16.22 -9.98
CA VAL A 222 20.28 16.43 -9.22
C VAL A 222 19.94 17.92 -9.26
N ARG A 223 18.82 18.28 -9.92
CA ARG A 223 18.33 19.65 -10.01
C ARG A 223 17.45 20.03 -8.81
N GLU A 224 16.66 19.07 -8.30
CA GLU A 224 15.80 19.25 -7.14
C GLU A 224 15.88 17.97 -6.29
N SER A 225 16.37 18.09 -5.06
CA SER A 225 16.44 17.00 -4.08
C SER A 225 15.12 16.85 -3.34
N GLY A 226 14.92 15.70 -2.72
CA GLY A 226 13.86 15.52 -1.74
C GLY A 226 14.07 16.42 -0.52
N THR A 227 13.04 16.54 0.31
CA THR A 227 13.10 17.32 1.56
C THR A 227 13.44 16.40 2.71
N PRO A 228 14.51 16.65 3.49
CA PRO A 228 14.79 15.93 4.72
C PRO A 228 13.61 16.04 5.71
N ARG A 229 13.35 14.96 6.45
CA ARG A 229 12.26 14.90 7.43
C ARG A 229 12.75 15.30 8.80
N GLU A 230 11.98 16.13 9.52
CA GLU A 230 12.13 16.25 10.96
C GLU A 230 11.86 14.88 11.60
N THR A 231 12.64 14.56 12.64
CA THR A 231 12.46 13.32 13.38
C THR A 231 12.15 13.60 14.84
N ARG A 232 11.38 12.70 15.45
CA ARG A 232 11.15 12.71 16.90
C ARG A 232 11.13 11.29 17.42
N GLU A 233 11.60 11.12 18.63
CA GLU A 233 11.54 9.84 19.34
C GLU A 233 10.30 9.80 20.23
N PHE A 234 9.59 8.66 20.18
CA PHE A 234 8.49 8.32 21.08
C PHE A 234 8.69 6.87 21.53
N ASP A 235 8.65 6.64 22.84
CA ASP A 235 8.78 5.31 23.45
C ASP A 235 10.02 4.52 22.96
N GLY A 236 11.15 5.23 22.76
CA GLY A 236 12.41 4.64 22.28
C GLY A 236 12.43 4.31 20.78
N LYS A 237 11.44 4.77 19.98
CA LYS A 237 11.40 4.61 18.53
C LYS A 237 11.45 5.97 17.84
N THR A 238 12.25 6.05 16.78
CA THR A 238 12.32 7.23 15.93
C THR A 238 11.17 7.24 14.93
N TYR A 239 10.61 8.42 14.67
CA TYR A 239 9.54 8.68 13.71
C TYR A 239 9.91 9.86 12.82
N ASN A 240 9.52 9.80 11.55
CA ASN A 240 9.58 10.90 10.60
C ASN A 240 8.31 11.76 10.73
N MET A 241 8.47 13.08 10.69
CA MET A 241 7.35 14.00 10.53
C MET A 241 7.01 14.15 9.04
N GLU A 242 5.78 13.86 8.69
CA GLU A 242 5.24 14.04 7.34
C GLU A 242 4.20 15.16 7.31
N ARG A 243 4.36 16.10 6.36
CA ARG A 243 3.40 17.19 6.16
C ARG A 243 2.18 16.71 5.39
N ALA A 244 1.02 17.20 5.77
CA ALA A 244 -0.24 16.94 5.08
C ALA A 244 -0.20 17.46 3.63
N ILE A 245 -0.96 16.80 2.76
CA ILE A 245 -1.18 17.21 1.37
C ILE A 245 -2.59 17.78 1.24
N LYS A 246 -2.68 18.96 0.62
CA LYS A 246 -3.93 19.60 0.20
C LYS A 246 -3.86 19.90 -1.28
N GLY A 247 -5.00 19.81 -1.99
CA GLY A 247 -5.11 20.14 -3.40
C GLY A 247 -6.05 21.30 -3.68
N ASP A 248 -5.98 21.79 -4.91
CA ASP A 248 -6.96 22.75 -5.41
C ASP A 248 -8.20 22.02 -5.94
N VAL A 249 -7.99 20.90 -6.63
CA VAL A 249 -9.05 20.10 -7.23
C VAL A 249 -8.84 18.63 -6.89
N ALA A 250 -9.90 17.94 -6.46
CA ALA A 250 -9.95 16.48 -6.44
C ALA A 250 -10.79 15.96 -7.59
N VAL A 251 -10.30 14.90 -8.25
CA VAL A 251 -11.03 14.16 -9.27
C VAL A 251 -11.18 12.70 -8.83
N LEU A 252 -12.42 12.23 -8.74
CA LEU A 252 -12.70 10.89 -8.21
C LEU A 252 -13.86 10.23 -8.98
N ARG A 253 -13.87 8.89 -8.96
CA ARG A 253 -14.94 8.08 -9.54
C ARG A 253 -15.65 7.32 -8.43
N ALA A 254 -16.98 7.31 -8.48
CA ALA A 254 -17.84 6.55 -7.59
C ALA A 254 -18.87 5.73 -8.37
N TRP A 255 -19.30 4.61 -7.80
CA TRP A 255 -20.33 3.78 -8.41
C TRP A 255 -21.69 4.50 -8.42
N LYS A 256 -22.20 4.88 -7.23
CA LYS A 256 -23.45 5.63 -7.10
C LYS A 256 -23.19 6.96 -6.40
N VAL A 257 -23.80 8.01 -6.93
CA VAL A 257 -23.77 9.35 -6.33
C VAL A 257 -25.19 9.90 -6.34
N ASP A 258 -25.69 10.34 -5.20
CA ASP A 258 -26.96 11.06 -5.21
C ASP A 258 -26.79 12.55 -5.58
N GLU A 259 -27.87 13.23 -5.92
CA GLU A 259 -27.86 14.62 -6.35
C GLU A 259 -27.35 15.59 -5.26
N ALA A 260 -27.30 15.16 -3.97
CA ALA A 260 -26.69 15.90 -2.88
C ALA A 260 -25.18 15.69 -2.79
N GLY A 261 -24.65 14.69 -3.52
CA GLY A 261 -23.21 14.34 -3.57
C GLY A 261 -22.81 13.22 -2.61
N ASN A 262 -23.74 12.52 -1.97
CA ASN A 262 -23.40 11.33 -1.21
C ASN A 262 -22.92 10.23 -2.14
N CYS A 263 -21.73 9.66 -1.87
CA CYS A 263 -21.10 8.69 -2.74
C CYS A 263 -21.06 7.30 -2.10
N ARG A 264 -21.37 6.29 -2.89
CA ARG A 264 -21.10 4.88 -2.62
C ARG A 264 -20.07 4.37 -3.63
N PHE A 265 -18.95 3.88 -3.12
CA PHE A 265 -17.94 3.18 -3.90
C PHE A 265 -18.28 1.69 -3.99
N ARG A 266 -17.60 0.99 -4.90
CA ARG A 266 -17.78 -0.44 -5.07
C ARG A 266 -16.42 -1.12 -4.93
N TYR A 267 -16.34 -2.12 -4.07
CA TYR A 267 -15.12 -2.90 -3.81
C TYR A 267 -13.87 -2.03 -3.63
N THR A 268 -12.78 -2.35 -4.35
CA THR A 268 -11.48 -1.69 -4.22
C THR A 268 -11.39 -0.30 -4.85
N THR A 269 -12.45 0.19 -5.50
CA THR A 269 -12.49 1.58 -6.02
C THR A 269 -12.52 2.64 -4.92
N GLN A 270 -12.84 2.24 -3.68
CA GLN A 270 -12.83 3.14 -2.53
C GLN A 270 -11.44 3.73 -2.28
N ALA A 271 -10.39 2.91 -2.32
CA ALA A 271 -8.96 3.24 -2.24
C ALA A 271 -8.64 4.70 -1.80
N PHE A 272 -8.25 5.56 -2.75
CA PHE A 272 -7.95 6.97 -2.49
C PHE A 272 -9.16 7.91 -2.64
N GLY A 273 -10.31 7.43 -3.17
CA GLY A 273 -11.46 8.25 -3.53
C GLY A 273 -12.00 9.09 -2.37
N VAL A 274 -12.23 8.47 -1.21
CA VAL A 274 -12.72 9.15 0.00
C VAL A 274 -11.71 10.11 0.62
N LEU A 275 -10.41 9.92 0.35
CA LEU A 275 -9.34 10.73 0.90
C LEU A 275 -9.15 12.01 0.11
N VAL A 276 -9.05 11.91 -1.23
CA VAL A 276 -8.77 13.05 -2.10
C VAL A 276 -9.88 14.09 -2.08
N ALA A 277 -11.15 13.67 -2.03
CA ALA A 277 -12.28 14.57 -1.96
C ALA A 277 -12.25 15.48 -0.73
N LYS A 278 -11.83 14.94 0.42
CA LYS A 278 -11.76 15.69 1.68
C LYS A 278 -10.62 16.69 1.72
N ALA A 279 -9.56 16.48 0.92
CA ALA A 279 -8.30 17.23 0.99
C ALA A 279 -8.18 18.34 -0.07
N ALA A 280 -9.17 18.51 -0.93
CA ALA A 280 -9.16 19.52 -1.97
C ALA A 280 -10.11 20.69 -1.65
N LYS A 281 -9.87 21.84 -2.29
CA LYS A 281 -10.77 23.01 -2.22
C LYS A 281 -12.05 22.79 -3.02
N MET A 282 -11.98 21.97 -4.08
CA MET A 282 -13.08 21.61 -4.95
C MET A 282 -12.97 20.13 -5.32
N ALA A 283 -14.03 19.37 -5.11
CA ALA A 283 -14.09 17.97 -5.47
C ALA A 283 -15.12 17.71 -6.57
N ILE A 284 -14.66 17.08 -7.66
CA ILE A 284 -15.45 16.69 -8.81
C ILE A 284 -15.55 15.17 -8.85
N VAL A 285 -16.76 14.63 -8.75
CA VAL A 285 -16.99 13.18 -8.84
C VAL A 285 -17.62 12.81 -10.16
N GLU A 286 -17.04 11.80 -10.84
CA GLU A 286 -17.75 11.12 -11.92
C GLU A 286 -18.51 9.91 -11.35
N ALA A 287 -19.81 9.89 -11.60
CA ALA A 287 -20.74 8.90 -11.13
C ALA A 287 -21.08 7.90 -12.24
N GLU A 288 -20.98 6.60 -11.96
CA GLU A 288 -21.50 5.59 -12.90
C GLU A 288 -23.03 5.62 -12.93
N GLU A 289 -23.65 5.85 -11.76
CA GLU A 289 -25.07 6.11 -11.64
C GLU A 289 -25.30 7.37 -10.79
N ILE A 290 -26.05 8.33 -11.33
CA ILE A 290 -26.59 9.46 -10.56
C ILE A 290 -27.99 9.07 -10.13
N VAL A 291 -28.24 9.07 -8.82
CA VAL A 291 -29.49 8.60 -8.22
C VAL A 291 -30.17 9.73 -7.43
N PRO A 292 -31.50 9.65 -7.22
CA PRO A 292 -32.22 10.62 -6.38
C PRO A 292 -31.69 10.65 -4.95
N VAL A 293 -31.77 11.79 -4.28
CA VAL A 293 -31.43 11.93 -2.86
C VAL A 293 -32.25 10.96 -2.02
N GLY A 294 -31.57 10.25 -1.10
CA GLY A 294 -32.19 9.23 -0.24
C GLY A 294 -32.20 7.81 -0.83
N SER A 295 -31.76 7.62 -2.09
CA SER A 295 -31.65 6.29 -2.70
C SER A 295 -30.48 5.47 -2.16
N ILE A 296 -29.47 6.10 -1.56
CA ILE A 296 -28.33 5.43 -0.92
C ILE A 296 -28.66 5.29 0.56
N HIS A 297 -28.64 4.05 1.09
CA HIS A 297 -28.86 3.84 2.51
C HIS A 297 -27.80 4.59 3.33
N PRO A 298 -28.15 5.25 4.45
CA PRO A 298 -27.18 6.02 5.24
C PRO A 298 -25.92 5.25 5.63
N ASP A 299 -26.04 3.96 5.97
CA ASP A 299 -24.90 3.09 6.32
C ASP A 299 -24.00 2.75 5.10
N ASP A 300 -24.51 2.94 3.88
CA ASP A 300 -23.80 2.69 2.63
C ASP A 300 -23.16 3.96 2.04
N VAL A 301 -23.32 5.11 2.69
CA VAL A 301 -22.66 6.35 2.29
C VAL A 301 -21.20 6.31 2.74
N HIS A 302 -20.30 5.99 1.82
CA HIS A 302 -18.84 5.95 2.10
C HIS A 302 -18.24 7.36 2.16
N LEU A 303 -18.77 8.31 1.40
CA LEU A 303 -18.34 9.70 1.37
C LEU A 303 -19.56 10.63 1.40
N PRO A 304 -19.79 11.37 2.50
CA PRO A 304 -20.89 12.33 2.59
C PRO A 304 -20.79 13.47 1.57
N GLY A 305 -21.93 13.92 1.07
CA GLY A 305 -22.06 14.94 0.03
C GLY A 305 -21.47 16.31 0.39
N ILE A 306 -21.21 16.59 1.68
CA ILE A 306 -20.54 17.81 2.13
C ILE A 306 -19.16 18.03 1.50
N TYR A 307 -18.51 16.95 1.04
CA TYR A 307 -17.20 16.98 0.42
C TYR A 307 -17.22 17.07 -1.11
N ILE A 308 -18.40 17.03 -1.74
CA ILE A 308 -18.54 17.02 -3.20
C ILE A 308 -19.12 18.35 -3.66
N ASP A 309 -18.46 19.00 -4.60
CA ASP A 309 -18.90 20.26 -5.19
C ASP A 309 -19.59 20.06 -6.55
N ARG A 310 -19.08 19.09 -7.36
CA ARG A 310 -19.55 18.85 -8.72
C ARG A 310 -19.71 17.37 -9.00
N ILE A 311 -20.78 17.04 -9.72
CA ILE A 311 -21.14 15.67 -10.11
C ILE A 311 -21.26 15.65 -11.63
N VAL A 312 -20.59 14.71 -12.29
CA VAL A 312 -20.73 14.44 -13.72
C VAL A 312 -21.01 12.95 -13.92
N ARG A 313 -21.68 12.61 -15.03
CA ARG A 313 -21.86 11.21 -15.38
C ARG A 313 -20.57 10.64 -15.95
N ALA A 314 -20.17 9.46 -15.49
CA ALA A 314 -19.07 8.70 -16.06
C ALA A 314 -19.47 8.21 -17.47
N THR A 315 -18.64 8.49 -18.47
CA THR A 315 -18.83 8.07 -19.86
C THR A 315 -17.67 7.20 -20.36
N ALA A 316 -16.51 7.30 -19.71
CA ALA A 316 -15.35 6.47 -20.03
C ALA A 316 -15.51 5.07 -19.42
N GLU A 317 -15.09 4.05 -20.18
CA GLU A 317 -15.05 2.67 -19.74
C GLU A 317 -14.03 2.48 -18.61
N LYS A 318 -14.23 1.42 -17.81
CA LYS A 318 -13.30 1.03 -16.76
C LYS A 318 -12.10 0.28 -17.34
N GLY A 319 -10.90 0.71 -17.00
CA GLY A 319 -9.68 0.02 -17.38
C GLY A 319 -9.34 -1.14 -16.44
N ILE A 320 -8.81 -2.22 -16.99
CA ILE A 320 -8.20 -3.34 -16.27
C ILE A 320 -6.74 -3.44 -16.71
N GLU A 321 -5.79 -3.31 -15.78
CA GLU A 321 -4.35 -3.40 -16.10
C GLU A 321 -3.89 -4.85 -16.30
N ALA A 322 -4.34 -5.76 -15.43
CA ALA A 322 -3.98 -7.16 -15.47
C ALA A 322 -5.22 -8.05 -15.29
N ARG A 323 -5.77 -8.49 -16.42
CA ARG A 323 -6.90 -9.41 -16.43
C ARG A 323 -6.38 -10.83 -16.19
N MET A 324 -6.63 -11.36 -14.99
CA MET A 324 -6.29 -12.71 -14.60
C MET A 324 -7.57 -13.50 -14.39
N THR A 325 -7.62 -14.74 -14.92
CA THR A 325 -8.76 -15.64 -14.80
C THR A 325 -8.31 -17.07 -14.53
N ARG A 326 -9.21 -17.88 -13.98
CA ARG A 326 -9.09 -19.34 -13.85
C ARG A 326 -10.12 -20.02 -14.75
N PRO A 327 -9.88 -21.27 -15.20
CA PRO A 327 -10.88 -22.04 -15.92
C PRO A 327 -12.16 -22.22 -15.09
N SER A 328 -13.32 -22.17 -15.76
CA SER A 328 -14.60 -22.55 -15.15
C SER A 328 -14.66 -24.05 -14.90
N GLU A 329 -15.29 -24.49 -13.81
CA GLU A 329 -15.46 -25.92 -13.50
C GLU A 329 -16.22 -26.69 -14.60
N SER A 330 -17.11 -25.99 -15.33
CA SER A 330 -17.85 -26.58 -16.45
C SER A 330 -16.97 -26.87 -17.68
N THR A 331 -15.84 -26.20 -17.83
CA THR A 331 -14.88 -26.40 -18.92
C THR A 331 -13.81 -27.47 -18.59
N SER A 332 -13.67 -27.85 -17.32
CA SER A 332 -12.65 -28.80 -16.88
C SER A 332 -12.96 -30.26 -17.24
N THR A 333 -14.20 -30.58 -17.62
CA THR A 333 -14.61 -31.95 -17.99
C THR A 333 -14.28 -32.34 -19.43
N SER A 334 -13.83 -31.44 -20.28
CA SER A 334 -13.48 -31.70 -21.68
C SER A 334 -12.02 -31.36 -22.05
N ALA A 335 -11.17 -31.00 -21.08
CA ALA A 335 -9.75 -30.83 -21.34
C ALA A 335 -9.09 -32.22 -21.50
N GLU A 336 -9.01 -32.72 -22.76
CA GLU A 336 -7.99 -33.67 -23.13
C GLU A 336 -6.66 -33.20 -22.55
N SER A 337 -5.93 -34.08 -21.88
CA SER A 337 -4.65 -33.82 -21.24
C SER A 337 -3.67 -33.20 -22.25
N VAL A 338 -3.64 -31.88 -22.30
CA VAL A 338 -2.53 -31.18 -22.97
C VAL A 338 -1.27 -31.61 -22.20
N PRO A 339 -0.26 -32.20 -22.87
CA PRO A 339 0.96 -32.61 -22.17
C PRO A 339 1.50 -31.40 -21.39
N ALA A 340 1.73 -31.60 -20.10
CA ALA A 340 2.27 -30.55 -19.23
C ALA A 340 3.56 -30.05 -19.87
N LYS A 341 3.56 -28.82 -20.39
CA LYS A 341 4.79 -28.15 -20.87
C LYS A 341 5.81 -28.22 -19.75
N GLU A 342 7.00 -28.71 -20.08
CA GLU A 342 8.12 -28.75 -19.15
C GLU A 342 8.30 -27.36 -18.51
N LYS A 343 8.23 -27.30 -17.17
CA LYS A 343 8.32 -26.03 -16.45
C LYS A 343 9.69 -25.41 -16.67
N SER A 344 9.73 -24.12 -16.98
CA SER A 344 11.01 -23.43 -17.10
C SER A 344 11.82 -23.49 -15.80
N PRO A 345 13.15 -23.54 -15.83
CA PRO A 345 13.98 -23.56 -14.62
C PRO A 345 13.70 -22.37 -13.67
N ALA A 346 13.31 -21.23 -14.22
CA ALA A 346 12.92 -20.06 -13.44
C ALA A 346 11.61 -20.28 -12.68
N LEU A 347 10.64 -20.95 -13.29
CA LEU A 347 9.37 -21.29 -12.63
C LEU A 347 9.59 -22.31 -11.51
N VAL A 348 10.41 -23.33 -11.74
CA VAL A 348 10.76 -24.34 -10.74
C VAL A 348 11.41 -23.70 -9.50
N ARG A 349 12.36 -22.76 -9.69
CA ARG A 349 12.96 -22.02 -8.58
C ARG A 349 11.93 -21.20 -7.80
N ARG A 350 11.06 -20.47 -8.50
CA ARG A 350 10.00 -19.66 -7.86
C ARG A 350 9.02 -20.52 -7.06
N GLU A 351 8.61 -21.65 -7.59
CA GLU A 351 7.74 -22.59 -6.88
C GLU A 351 8.41 -23.16 -5.63
N ARG A 352 9.71 -23.52 -5.68
CA ARG A 352 10.48 -23.96 -4.51
C ARG A 352 10.48 -22.89 -3.41
N ILE A 353 10.82 -21.64 -3.75
CA ILE A 353 10.83 -20.53 -2.81
C ILE A 353 9.43 -20.32 -2.21
N ALA A 354 8.38 -20.31 -3.05
CA ALA A 354 7.00 -20.10 -2.63
C ALA A 354 6.49 -21.25 -1.73
N LYS A 355 6.84 -22.49 -2.07
CA LYS A 355 6.51 -23.69 -1.26
C LYS A 355 7.18 -23.58 0.12
N ARG A 356 8.47 -23.17 0.18
CA ARG A 356 9.10 -22.95 1.48
C ARG A 356 8.46 -21.79 2.24
N ALA A 357 8.12 -20.69 1.54
CA ALA A 357 7.48 -19.52 2.15
C ALA A 357 6.09 -19.84 2.73
N SER A 358 5.34 -20.78 2.14
CA SER A 358 4.05 -21.21 2.69
C SER A 358 4.15 -21.78 4.11
N LYS A 359 5.31 -22.33 4.49
CA LYS A 359 5.55 -22.82 5.87
C LYS A 359 5.61 -21.71 6.92
N GLU A 360 5.73 -20.45 6.50
CA GLU A 360 5.67 -19.28 7.39
C GLU A 360 4.23 -18.84 7.71
N LEU A 361 3.24 -19.41 7.03
CA LEU A 361 1.83 -19.07 7.14
C LEU A 361 1.09 -20.11 7.99
N HIS A 362 0.43 -19.63 9.05
CA HIS A 362 -0.30 -20.49 9.97
C HIS A 362 -1.78 -20.15 10.01
N ASN A 363 -2.59 -21.11 10.45
CA ASN A 363 -4.04 -20.96 10.47
C ASN A 363 -4.50 -19.71 11.26
N GLY A 364 -5.36 -18.91 10.66
CA GLY A 364 -5.95 -17.71 11.25
C GLY A 364 -5.12 -16.43 11.11
N MET A 365 -3.89 -16.50 10.55
CA MET A 365 -3.05 -15.31 10.35
C MET A 365 -3.63 -14.32 9.35
N TYR A 366 -3.37 -13.04 9.60
CA TYR A 366 -3.50 -11.94 8.64
C TYR A 366 -2.17 -11.73 7.92
N VAL A 367 -2.18 -11.80 6.60
CA VAL A 367 -0.96 -11.89 5.78
C VAL A 367 -1.00 -10.85 4.67
N ASN A 368 0.10 -10.11 4.48
CA ASN A 368 0.29 -9.31 3.27
C ASN A 368 1.35 -9.93 2.36
N LEU A 369 1.05 -10.01 1.06
CA LEU A 369 1.91 -10.60 0.05
C LEU A 369 2.31 -9.55 -0.98
N GLY A 370 3.61 -9.28 -1.08
CA GLY A 370 4.17 -8.43 -2.13
C GLY A 370 3.90 -9.02 -3.52
N VAL A 371 3.86 -8.15 -4.51
CA VAL A 371 3.59 -8.52 -5.92
C VAL A 371 4.65 -9.49 -6.45
N GLY A 372 4.22 -10.48 -7.22
CA GLY A 372 5.07 -11.45 -7.92
C GLY A 372 5.28 -12.75 -7.14
N MET A 373 6.52 -13.12 -6.81
CA MET A 373 6.81 -14.41 -6.16
C MET A 373 6.05 -14.65 -4.85
N PRO A 374 5.88 -13.68 -3.95
CA PRO A 374 5.11 -13.86 -2.71
C PRO A 374 3.68 -14.32 -2.92
N THR A 375 2.99 -13.87 -3.99
CA THR A 375 1.60 -14.25 -4.27
C THR A 375 1.41 -15.73 -4.61
N LEU A 376 2.49 -16.45 -4.87
CA LEU A 376 2.45 -17.90 -5.10
C LEU A 376 2.37 -18.73 -3.80
N ALA A 377 2.77 -18.17 -2.66
CA ALA A 377 2.86 -18.93 -1.41
C ALA A 377 1.54 -19.57 -0.96
N PRO A 378 0.36 -18.90 -1.05
CA PRO A 378 -0.91 -19.51 -0.67
C PRO A 378 -1.27 -20.78 -1.45
N SER A 379 -0.78 -20.93 -2.70
CA SER A 379 -1.05 -22.12 -3.53
C SER A 379 -0.40 -23.41 -3.01
N PHE A 380 0.52 -23.28 -2.06
CA PHE A 380 1.23 -24.39 -1.43
C PHE A 380 0.82 -24.63 0.03
N LEU A 381 -0.21 -23.93 0.51
CA LEU A 381 -0.74 -24.17 1.85
C LEU A 381 -1.39 -25.56 1.96
N ASN A 382 -1.25 -26.18 3.13
CA ASN A 382 -2.09 -27.31 3.47
C ASN A 382 -3.57 -26.88 3.41
N PRO A 383 -4.47 -27.66 2.81
CA PRO A 383 -5.91 -27.34 2.71
C PRO A 383 -6.57 -26.97 4.05
N ASP A 384 -6.05 -27.46 5.17
CA ASP A 384 -6.57 -27.16 6.51
C ASP A 384 -6.10 -25.80 7.07
N VAL A 385 -5.09 -25.19 6.45
CA VAL A 385 -4.57 -23.88 6.86
C VAL A 385 -5.31 -22.79 6.10
N LYS A 386 -5.99 -21.92 6.83
CA LYS A 386 -6.70 -20.75 6.29
C LYS A 386 -6.07 -19.48 6.81
N VAL A 387 -5.79 -18.55 5.92
CA VAL A 387 -5.22 -17.24 6.22
C VAL A 387 -6.10 -16.14 5.65
N TRP A 388 -6.10 -14.97 6.29
CA TRP A 388 -6.74 -13.77 5.78
C TRP A 388 -5.72 -12.95 4.98
N ILE A 389 -5.84 -12.94 3.66
CA ILE A 389 -4.92 -12.17 2.83
C ILE A 389 -5.43 -10.73 2.75
N GLN A 390 -4.60 -9.81 3.23
CA GLN A 390 -4.79 -8.37 3.15
C GLN A 390 -4.07 -7.86 1.90
N SER A 391 -4.73 -7.01 1.13
CA SER A 391 -4.17 -6.32 -0.02
C SER A 391 -4.17 -4.82 0.22
N GLU A 392 -3.02 -4.19 0.07
CA GLU A 392 -2.79 -2.78 0.47
C GLU A 392 -3.71 -1.77 -0.23
N ASN A 393 -4.29 -2.14 -1.37
CA ASN A 393 -5.26 -1.32 -2.09
C ASN A 393 -6.66 -1.26 -1.45
N GLY A 394 -6.83 -1.83 -0.26
CA GLY A 394 -8.06 -1.73 0.52
C GLY A 394 -8.95 -2.97 0.46
N LEU A 395 -8.36 -4.17 0.47
CA LEU A 395 -9.08 -5.45 0.49
C LEU A 395 -8.54 -6.34 1.60
N LEU A 396 -9.40 -6.87 2.44
CA LEU A 396 -9.13 -7.95 3.37
C LEU A 396 -9.98 -9.16 2.99
N GLY A 397 -9.38 -10.33 2.93
CA GLY A 397 -10.04 -11.55 2.45
C GLY A 397 -9.96 -11.70 0.93
N LEU A 398 -8.77 -11.45 0.35
CA LEU A 398 -8.50 -11.70 -1.05
C LEU A 398 -8.72 -13.19 -1.38
N GLY A 399 -9.53 -13.44 -2.40
CA GLY A 399 -9.85 -14.76 -2.92
C GLY A 399 -9.02 -15.16 -4.15
N PRO A 400 -9.34 -16.31 -4.75
CA PRO A 400 -8.69 -16.77 -5.97
C PRO A 400 -8.99 -15.85 -7.17
N TYR A 401 -8.33 -16.11 -8.30
CA TYR A 401 -8.67 -15.45 -9.57
C TYR A 401 -10.12 -15.80 -9.98
N PRO A 402 -10.86 -14.85 -10.57
CA PRO A 402 -12.22 -15.06 -11.06
C PRO A 402 -12.24 -16.02 -12.26
N THR A 403 -13.39 -16.58 -12.57
CA THR A 403 -13.68 -17.11 -13.90
C THR A 403 -13.92 -15.94 -14.87
N GLU A 404 -13.98 -16.22 -16.18
CA GLU A 404 -14.10 -15.14 -17.19
C GLU A 404 -15.36 -14.29 -17.01
N ASP A 405 -16.45 -14.91 -16.58
CA ASP A 405 -17.76 -14.30 -16.31
C ASP A 405 -17.86 -13.60 -14.95
N GLU A 406 -16.95 -13.91 -14.02
CA GLU A 406 -16.86 -13.27 -12.71
C GLU A 406 -15.94 -12.04 -12.67
N VAL A 407 -15.22 -11.75 -13.79
CA VAL A 407 -14.28 -10.63 -13.83
C VAL A 407 -14.97 -9.31 -13.54
N ASP A 408 -14.44 -8.58 -12.57
CA ASP A 408 -14.92 -7.25 -12.18
C ASP A 408 -13.75 -6.25 -12.13
N ALA A 409 -13.86 -5.16 -12.89
CA ALA A 409 -12.85 -4.11 -12.94
C ALA A 409 -12.70 -3.34 -11.62
N ASP A 410 -13.69 -3.42 -10.73
CA ASP A 410 -13.69 -2.75 -9.43
C ASP A 410 -13.05 -3.60 -8.32
N LEU A 411 -12.71 -4.87 -8.61
CA LEU A 411 -12.17 -5.80 -7.63
C LEU A 411 -10.80 -6.32 -8.07
N ILE A 412 -9.76 -5.67 -7.59
CA ILE A 412 -8.38 -5.98 -7.93
C ILE A 412 -7.52 -6.13 -6.67
N ASN A 413 -6.39 -6.82 -6.81
CA ASN A 413 -5.34 -6.87 -5.78
C ASN A 413 -4.30 -5.76 -5.96
N ALA A 414 -3.30 -5.72 -5.07
CA ALA A 414 -2.18 -4.76 -5.12
C ALA A 414 -1.31 -4.89 -6.40
N GLY A 415 -1.32 -6.05 -7.03
CA GLY A 415 -0.71 -6.29 -8.35
C GLY A 415 -1.54 -5.78 -9.51
N LYS A 416 -2.73 -5.23 -9.25
CA LYS A 416 -3.74 -4.77 -10.22
C LYS A 416 -4.34 -5.90 -11.04
N GLU A 417 -4.23 -7.12 -10.54
CA GLU A 417 -4.83 -8.33 -11.10
C GLU A 417 -6.28 -8.44 -10.64
N THR A 418 -7.18 -8.89 -11.53
CA THR A 418 -8.57 -9.18 -11.18
C THR A 418 -8.64 -10.36 -10.21
N VAL A 419 -9.40 -10.21 -9.14
CA VAL A 419 -9.52 -11.22 -8.07
C VAL A 419 -10.98 -11.40 -7.64
N THR A 420 -11.23 -12.40 -6.80
CA THR A 420 -12.46 -12.53 -6.03
C THR A 420 -12.22 -12.17 -4.56
N MET A 421 -13.26 -12.22 -3.76
CA MET A 421 -13.21 -12.00 -2.32
C MET A 421 -13.83 -13.20 -1.61
N VAL A 422 -13.21 -13.65 -0.52
CA VAL A 422 -13.76 -14.74 0.30
C VAL A 422 -14.91 -14.24 1.17
N PRO A 423 -15.88 -15.10 1.55
CA PRO A 423 -16.92 -14.74 2.51
C PRO A 423 -16.32 -14.22 3.82
N GLY A 424 -16.86 -13.11 4.34
CA GLY A 424 -16.33 -12.42 5.51
C GLY A 424 -15.23 -11.38 5.19
N GLY A 425 -14.85 -11.25 3.92
CA GLY A 425 -13.94 -10.19 3.48
C GLY A 425 -14.56 -8.79 3.56
N ALA A 426 -13.71 -7.77 3.52
CA ALA A 426 -14.09 -6.36 3.60
C ALA A 426 -13.27 -5.51 2.66
N THR A 427 -13.86 -4.39 2.20
CA THR A 427 -13.16 -3.36 1.43
C THR A 427 -13.22 -2.02 2.17
N PHE A 428 -12.15 -1.25 2.08
CA PHE A 428 -11.96 0.01 2.80
C PHE A 428 -11.00 0.93 2.03
N ASP A 429 -10.84 2.15 2.51
CA ASP A 429 -9.93 3.10 1.87
C ASP A 429 -8.44 2.80 2.16
N SER A 430 -7.56 3.47 1.42
CA SER A 430 -6.11 3.25 1.55
C SER A 430 -5.55 3.70 2.90
N ALA A 431 -6.11 4.71 3.56
CA ALA A 431 -5.61 5.13 4.87
C ALA A 431 -5.90 4.06 5.93
N GLU A 432 -7.10 3.47 5.92
CA GLU A 432 -7.46 2.35 6.80
C GLU A 432 -6.61 1.12 6.50
N SER A 433 -6.41 0.78 5.22
CA SER A 433 -5.56 -0.34 4.81
C SER A 433 -4.14 -0.24 5.39
N PHE A 434 -3.52 0.93 5.25
CA PHE A 434 -2.17 1.15 5.77
C PHE A 434 -2.12 1.39 7.29
N ALA A 435 -3.22 1.80 7.91
CA ALA A 435 -3.34 1.83 9.37
C ALA A 435 -3.25 0.41 9.97
N MET A 436 -3.90 -0.58 9.36
CA MET A 436 -3.79 -2.00 9.76
C MET A 436 -2.33 -2.49 9.68
N ILE A 437 -1.60 -2.10 8.64
CA ILE A 437 -0.20 -2.47 8.42
C ILE A 437 0.70 -1.83 9.46
N ARG A 438 0.71 -0.50 9.56
CA ARG A 438 1.58 0.23 10.51
C ARG A 438 1.22 -0.04 11.96
N GLY A 439 -0.07 -0.27 12.24
CA GLY A 439 -0.59 -0.60 13.56
C GLY A 439 -0.24 -2.02 14.05
N GLY A 440 0.38 -2.86 13.18
CA GLY A 440 0.79 -4.21 13.56
C GLY A 440 -0.35 -5.24 13.61
N HIS A 441 -1.43 -5.00 12.85
CA HIS A 441 -2.55 -5.94 12.74
C HIS A 441 -2.34 -7.01 11.64
N VAL A 442 -1.21 -6.96 10.94
CA VAL A 442 -0.78 -7.96 9.96
C VAL A 442 0.32 -8.80 10.59
N ASP A 443 0.12 -10.12 10.69
CA ASP A 443 1.06 -11.03 11.36
C ASP A 443 2.34 -11.25 10.53
N VAL A 444 2.20 -11.36 9.19
CA VAL A 444 3.30 -11.65 8.28
C VAL A 444 3.20 -10.81 7.03
N SER A 445 4.31 -10.17 6.65
CA SER A 445 4.50 -9.55 5.33
C SER A 445 5.61 -10.29 4.58
N ILE A 446 5.30 -10.76 3.37
CA ILE A 446 6.24 -11.47 2.50
C ILE A 446 6.57 -10.58 1.31
N LEU A 447 7.85 -10.24 1.12
CA LEU A 447 8.31 -9.27 0.12
C LEU A 447 9.44 -9.82 -0.74
N GLY A 448 9.52 -9.36 -1.99
CA GLY A 448 10.68 -9.59 -2.86
C GLY A 448 11.85 -8.65 -2.55
N ALA A 449 13.07 -9.02 -2.95
CA ALA A 449 14.26 -8.17 -2.80
C ALA A 449 15.11 -8.05 -4.05
N LEU A 450 15.78 -6.89 -4.18
CA LEU A 450 16.95 -6.68 -5.03
C LEU A 450 18.23 -7.01 -4.24
N GLN A 451 18.31 -6.54 -2.98
CA GLN A 451 19.36 -6.86 -2.01
C GLN A 451 18.77 -6.98 -0.61
N VAL A 452 19.38 -7.87 0.20
CA VAL A 452 19.15 -7.98 1.65
C VAL A 452 20.50 -8.03 2.34
N SER A 453 20.67 -7.24 3.42
CA SER A 453 21.93 -7.23 4.16
C SER A 453 21.97 -8.28 5.27
N ALA A 454 23.18 -8.53 5.78
CA ALA A 454 23.43 -9.37 6.95
C ALA A 454 22.69 -8.87 8.21
N ASN A 455 22.33 -7.60 8.27
CA ASN A 455 21.62 -6.98 9.38
C ASN A 455 20.09 -6.93 9.19
N GLY A 456 19.60 -7.44 8.05
CA GLY A 456 18.17 -7.43 7.73
C GLY A 456 17.69 -6.13 7.07
N ASP A 457 18.58 -5.31 6.49
CA ASP A 457 18.17 -4.20 5.65
C ASP A 457 17.60 -4.73 4.34
N LEU A 458 16.56 -4.09 3.83
CA LEU A 458 15.89 -4.47 2.60
C LEU A 458 15.98 -3.35 1.56
N ALA A 459 16.36 -3.69 0.33
CA ALA A 459 16.32 -2.81 -0.84
C ALA A 459 15.57 -3.50 -1.99
N ASN A 460 14.47 -2.90 -2.49
CA ASN A 460 13.65 -3.55 -3.53
C ASN A 460 12.93 -2.63 -4.51
N TYR A 461 13.13 -1.30 -4.46
CA TYR A 461 12.30 -0.40 -5.25
C TYR A 461 13.06 0.43 -6.31
N MET A 462 14.38 0.55 -6.20
CA MET A 462 15.15 1.42 -7.09
C MET A 462 16.59 0.90 -7.31
N ILE A 463 17.08 1.05 -8.55
CA ILE A 463 18.49 0.98 -8.92
C ILE A 463 18.83 2.38 -9.47
N PRO A 464 19.61 3.21 -8.75
CA PRO A 464 19.91 4.57 -9.14
C PRO A 464 20.41 4.68 -10.57
N GLY A 465 19.90 5.66 -11.33
CA GLY A 465 20.28 5.91 -12.72
C GLY A 465 19.85 4.86 -13.75
N LYS A 466 19.19 3.76 -13.33
CA LYS A 466 18.80 2.66 -14.25
C LYS A 466 17.34 2.30 -14.19
N VAL A 467 16.81 2.08 -12.98
CA VAL A 467 15.43 1.62 -12.77
C VAL A 467 14.85 2.33 -11.58
N VAL A 468 13.75 3.03 -11.78
CA VAL A 468 12.97 3.65 -10.72
C VAL A 468 11.55 3.13 -10.81
N LYS A 469 11.17 2.22 -9.91
CA LYS A 469 9.80 1.72 -9.83
C LYS A 469 8.96 2.49 -8.83
N GLY A 470 9.58 3.02 -7.80
CA GLY A 470 8.92 3.55 -6.62
C GLY A 470 8.66 2.48 -5.58
N MET A 471 8.53 2.90 -4.32
CA MET A 471 8.43 2.00 -3.18
C MET A 471 7.04 1.36 -3.04
N GLY A 472 5.99 1.93 -3.62
CA GLY A 472 4.62 1.47 -3.35
C GLY A 472 4.35 1.41 -1.85
N GLY A 473 3.74 0.33 -1.38
CA GLY A 473 3.49 0.07 0.02
C GLY A 473 4.63 -0.60 0.78
N ALA A 474 5.74 -0.96 0.11
CA ALA A 474 6.78 -1.79 0.72
C ALA A 474 7.40 -1.17 1.98
N MET A 475 7.63 0.15 1.99
CA MET A 475 8.18 0.84 3.17
C MET A 475 7.22 0.85 4.36
N ASP A 476 5.92 0.95 4.11
CA ASP A 476 4.90 0.86 5.16
C ASP A 476 4.80 -0.58 5.68
N LEU A 477 4.84 -1.59 4.80
CA LEU A 477 4.78 -3.01 5.15
C LEU A 477 5.91 -3.45 6.08
N VAL A 478 7.07 -2.81 6.00
CA VAL A 478 8.22 -3.14 6.85
C VAL A 478 8.42 -2.17 8.03
N SER A 479 7.51 -1.21 8.24
CA SER A 479 7.68 -0.13 9.22
C SER A 479 7.48 -0.56 10.68
N ASN A 480 6.85 -1.72 10.92
CA ASN A 480 6.61 -2.26 12.26
C ASN A 480 7.12 -3.70 12.43
N PRO A 481 8.45 -3.94 12.27
CA PRO A 481 9.03 -5.28 12.27
C PRO A 481 9.04 -5.94 13.65
N GLU A 482 8.63 -5.25 14.71
CA GLU A 482 8.49 -5.80 16.06
C GLU A 482 7.17 -6.57 16.24
N GLN A 483 6.14 -6.19 15.48
CA GLN A 483 4.81 -6.83 15.55
C GLN A 483 4.51 -7.66 14.30
N THR A 484 5.03 -7.28 13.14
CA THR A 484 4.85 -7.98 11.87
C THR A 484 6.12 -8.74 11.50
N LYS A 485 6.03 -10.04 11.26
CA LYS A 485 7.14 -10.83 10.75
C LYS A 485 7.42 -10.48 9.29
N ILE A 486 8.64 -10.04 8.98
CA ILE A 486 9.04 -9.69 7.62
C ILE A 486 9.86 -10.83 7.02
N VAL A 487 9.32 -11.45 5.98
CA VAL A 487 9.94 -12.55 5.23
C VAL A 487 10.34 -12.05 3.85
N CYS A 488 11.59 -12.23 3.50
CA CYS A 488 12.13 -11.85 2.19
C CYS A 488 12.28 -13.07 1.28
N LEU A 489 11.73 -12.99 0.07
CA LEU A 489 11.87 -14.00 -0.98
C LEU A 489 12.73 -13.45 -2.13
N THR A 490 13.77 -14.18 -2.52
CA THR A 490 14.60 -13.76 -3.66
C THR A 490 15.36 -14.95 -4.25
N ASP A 491 15.75 -14.87 -5.54
CA ASP A 491 16.82 -15.73 -6.04
C ASP A 491 18.11 -15.42 -5.27
N HIS A 492 18.92 -16.43 -4.96
CA HIS A 492 20.15 -16.26 -4.17
C HIS A 492 21.17 -15.35 -4.87
N VAL A 493 21.25 -15.49 -6.19
CA VAL A 493 22.09 -14.66 -7.05
C VAL A 493 21.26 -14.02 -8.16
N ASP A 494 21.76 -12.92 -8.70
CA ASP A 494 21.17 -12.29 -9.87
C ASP A 494 21.51 -13.05 -11.18
N LYS A 495 21.01 -12.57 -12.31
CA LYS A 495 21.25 -13.17 -13.63
C LYS A 495 22.73 -13.17 -14.08
N TYR A 496 23.57 -12.45 -13.39
CA TYR A 496 25.01 -12.39 -13.62
C TYR A 496 25.82 -13.19 -12.60
N GLY A 497 25.15 -13.91 -11.69
CA GLY A 497 25.79 -14.69 -10.63
C GLY A 497 26.20 -13.87 -9.40
N LYS A 498 25.84 -12.58 -9.32
CA LYS A 498 26.16 -11.74 -8.17
C LYS A 498 25.17 -12.00 -7.03
N SER A 499 25.68 -12.19 -5.82
CA SER A 499 24.85 -12.39 -4.61
C SER A 499 23.89 -11.24 -4.39
N LYS A 500 22.65 -11.58 -4.02
CA LYS A 500 21.65 -10.62 -3.50
C LYS A 500 21.65 -10.54 -1.98
N ILE A 501 22.31 -11.51 -1.32
CA ILE A 501 22.56 -11.50 0.13
C ILE A 501 23.94 -10.87 0.33
N VAL A 502 23.97 -9.68 0.93
CA VAL A 502 25.17 -8.84 0.99
C VAL A 502 25.49 -8.46 2.44
N GLN A 503 26.76 -8.08 2.71
CA GLN A 503 27.13 -7.60 4.04
C GLN A 503 26.36 -6.33 4.39
N GLU A 504 26.34 -5.36 3.45
CA GLU A 504 25.59 -4.11 3.51
C GLU A 504 24.93 -3.83 2.16
N CYS A 505 23.72 -3.29 2.17
CA CYS A 505 23.05 -2.92 0.94
C CYS A 505 23.73 -1.70 0.30
N SER A 506 23.99 -1.80 -1.00
CA SER A 506 24.48 -0.68 -1.81
C SER A 506 23.34 0.07 -2.52
N LEU A 507 22.13 -0.47 -2.53
CA LEU A 507 20.95 0.14 -3.10
C LEU A 507 20.16 0.88 -2.04
N PRO A 508 19.37 1.91 -2.41
CA PRO A 508 18.50 2.63 -1.49
C PRO A 508 17.57 1.70 -0.72
N LEU A 509 17.55 1.88 0.61
CA LEU A 509 16.80 1.00 1.50
C LEU A 509 15.31 1.23 1.44
N THR A 510 14.56 0.14 1.43
CA THR A 510 13.13 0.08 1.73
C THR A 510 12.88 0.13 3.22
N GLY A 511 13.75 -0.48 4.00
CA GLY A 511 13.75 -0.45 5.46
C GLY A 511 15.07 -0.96 6.03
N ALA A 512 15.48 -0.38 7.16
CA ALA A 512 16.70 -0.75 7.86
C ALA A 512 16.38 -1.72 8.99
N ARG A 513 17.08 -2.87 9.05
CA ARG A 513 16.93 -3.92 10.07
C ARG A 513 15.51 -4.46 10.23
N VAL A 514 14.84 -4.70 9.11
CA VAL A 514 13.41 -5.09 9.10
C VAL A 514 13.19 -6.57 8.81
N VAL A 515 14.05 -7.20 8.00
CA VAL A 515 13.89 -8.60 7.59
C VAL A 515 14.28 -9.55 8.71
N SER A 516 13.41 -10.51 9.05
CA SER A 516 13.66 -11.56 10.02
C SER A 516 14.06 -12.90 9.40
N THR A 517 13.57 -13.19 8.17
CA THR A 517 13.83 -14.46 7.49
C THR A 517 14.08 -14.19 6.01
N ILE A 518 15.12 -14.80 5.45
CA ILE A 518 15.44 -14.73 4.02
C ILE A 518 15.29 -16.14 3.44
N ILE A 519 14.45 -16.30 2.44
CA ILE A 519 14.21 -17.57 1.73
C ILE A 519 14.69 -17.38 0.29
N THR A 520 15.60 -18.23 -0.13
CA THR A 520 16.12 -18.26 -1.51
C THR A 520 15.82 -19.59 -2.18
N ASP A 521 16.18 -19.72 -3.43
CA ASP A 521 16.13 -21.01 -4.15
C ASP A 521 17.16 -22.03 -3.64
N LEU A 522 18.12 -21.61 -2.81
CA LEU A 522 19.21 -22.47 -2.30
C LEU A 522 19.14 -22.74 -0.80
N CYS A 523 18.62 -21.82 -0.02
CA CYS A 523 18.68 -21.92 1.45
C CYS A 523 17.74 -20.96 2.16
N VAL A 524 17.66 -21.10 3.49
CA VAL A 524 16.98 -20.18 4.40
C VAL A 524 17.96 -19.64 5.43
N PHE A 525 17.96 -18.31 5.60
CA PHE A 525 18.65 -17.63 6.69
C PHE A 525 17.65 -17.04 7.69
N GLN A 526 17.96 -17.17 8.97
CA GLN A 526 17.38 -16.35 10.03
C GLN A 526 18.30 -15.14 10.27
N VAL A 527 17.69 -13.98 10.52
CA VAL A 527 18.39 -12.71 10.73
C VAL A 527 18.27 -12.27 12.18
N ASP A 528 19.39 -12.03 12.86
CA ASP A 528 19.39 -11.32 14.14
C ASP A 528 19.34 -9.81 13.88
N ARG A 529 18.15 -9.25 13.88
CA ARG A 529 17.95 -7.82 13.63
C ARG A 529 18.53 -6.92 14.73
N LYS A 530 18.65 -7.41 15.96
CA LYS A 530 19.14 -6.62 17.10
C LYS A 530 20.65 -6.49 17.11
N ASN A 531 21.34 -7.62 17.02
CA ASN A 531 22.80 -7.66 17.11
C ASN A 531 23.45 -7.62 15.71
N GLY A 532 22.70 -7.94 14.68
CA GLY A 532 23.19 -8.17 13.33
C GLY A 532 23.70 -9.59 13.13
N GLY A 533 23.61 -10.09 11.93
CA GLY A 533 24.14 -11.38 11.53
C GLY A 533 23.11 -12.36 10.98
N LEU A 534 23.60 -13.26 10.16
CA LEU A 534 22.83 -14.32 9.51
C LEU A 534 23.15 -15.67 10.11
N THR A 535 22.13 -16.52 10.26
CA THR A 535 22.29 -17.94 10.59
C THR A 535 21.66 -18.77 9.49
N LEU A 536 22.46 -19.60 8.81
CA LEU A 536 21.98 -20.58 7.84
C LEU A 536 21.26 -21.71 8.59
N THR A 537 19.98 -21.90 8.33
CA THR A 537 19.12 -22.84 9.05
C THR A 537 18.59 -23.98 8.18
N GLU A 538 18.48 -23.76 6.87
CA GLU A 538 17.93 -24.77 5.96
C GLU A 538 18.67 -24.74 4.62
N LEU A 539 18.77 -25.91 3.97
CA LEU A 539 19.34 -26.07 2.64
C LEU A 539 18.33 -26.71 1.69
N ALA A 540 18.36 -26.31 0.44
CA ALA A 540 17.66 -27.00 -0.63
C ALA A 540 18.32 -28.34 -0.94
N GLU A 541 17.55 -29.28 -1.50
CA GLU A 541 18.06 -30.60 -1.87
C GLU A 541 19.26 -30.47 -2.84
N GLY A 542 20.33 -31.19 -2.52
CA GLY A 542 21.59 -31.22 -3.30
C GLY A 542 22.47 -29.99 -3.13
N VAL A 543 22.15 -29.05 -2.26
CA VAL A 543 22.97 -27.85 -1.95
C VAL A 543 23.80 -28.07 -0.70
N THR A 544 25.07 -27.70 -0.74
CA THR A 544 26.00 -27.81 0.39
C THR A 544 26.22 -26.46 1.07
N VAL A 545 26.76 -26.46 2.30
CA VAL A 545 27.18 -25.25 3.02
C VAL A 545 28.26 -24.50 2.22
N GLU A 546 29.14 -25.22 1.56
CA GLU A 546 30.23 -24.69 0.73
C GLU A 546 29.68 -23.95 -0.49
N ASP A 547 28.60 -24.48 -1.13
CA ASP A 547 27.90 -23.79 -2.20
C ASP A 547 27.32 -22.45 -1.74
N ILE A 548 26.74 -22.43 -0.53
CA ILE A 548 26.19 -21.18 0.04
C ILE A 548 27.31 -20.20 0.35
N LYS A 549 28.43 -20.63 0.93
CA LYS A 549 29.60 -19.77 1.18
C LYS A 549 30.15 -19.15 -0.11
N ALA A 550 30.22 -19.93 -1.18
CA ALA A 550 30.72 -19.47 -2.47
C ALA A 550 29.81 -18.43 -3.16
N LYS A 551 28.50 -18.46 -2.86
CA LYS A 551 27.49 -17.60 -3.51
C LYS A 551 26.94 -16.47 -2.63
N THR A 552 27.34 -16.39 -1.35
CA THR A 552 26.86 -15.37 -0.40
C THR A 552 27.92 -14.31 -0.16
N ASN A 553 27.58 -13.06 -0.44
CA ASN A 553 28.49 -11.92 -0.18
C ASN A 553 28.17 -11.27 1.19
N ALA A 554 28.01 -12.12 2.20
CA ALA A 554 27.83 -11.74 3.59
C ALA A 554 28.41 -12.84 4.49
N SER A 555 28.93 -12.46 5.64
CA SER A 555 29.31 -13.43 6.67
C SER A 555 28.08 -14.02 7.34
N PHE A 556 28.10 -15.32 7.64
CA PHE A 556 27.02 -16.01 8.34
C PHE A 556 27.52 -17.13 9.21
N THR A 557 26.74 -17.48 10.20
CA THR A 557 26.93 -18.68 11.03
C THR A 557 26.08 -19.83 10.48
N VAL A 558 26.46 -21.04 10.82
CA VAL A 558 25.73 -22.26 10.43
C VAL A 558 25.06 -22.85 11.66
N ALA A 559 23.76 -23.10 11.57
CA ALA A 559 23.02 -23.74 12.67
C ALA A 559 23.59 -25.14 12.97
N LYS A 560 23.53 -25.56 14.24
CA LYS A 560 23.98 -26.90 14.65
C LYS A 560 23.18 -28.03 13.97
N ASP A 561 21.90 -27.78 13.74
CA ASP A 561 20.96 -28.70 13.07
C ASP A 561 20.39 -27.99 11.82
N ILE A 562 20.98 -28.29 10.68
CA ILE A 562 20.53 -27.77 9.38
C ILE A 562 19.39 -28.67 8.88
N LYS A 563 18.26 -28.04 8.56
CA LYS A 563 17.06 -28.75 8.07
C LYS A 563 16.97 -28.70 6.55
N SER A 564 16.18 -29.59 5.97
CA SER A 564 15.75 -29.46 4.58
C SER A 564 14.70 -28.36 4.46
N MET A 565 14.79 -27.54 3.43
CA MET A 565 13.77 -26.53 3.15
C MET A 565 12.55 -27.08 2.37
N GLU A 566 12.64 -28.33 1.83
CA GLU A 566 11.56 -29.04 1.12
C GLU A 566 10.42 -29.52 2.01
#